data_46529174c50350591e5ff933dd79595a
#
_entry.id   46529174c50350591e5ff933dd79595a
#
_cell.length_a   1.000
_cell.length_b   1.000
_cell.length_c   1.000
_cell.angle_alpha   90.00
_cell.angle_beta   90.00
_cell.angle_gamma   90.00
#
_symmetry.space_group_name_H-M   'P 1'
#
loop_
_entity.id
_entity.type
_entity.pdbx_description
1 polymer ?
#
loop_
_entity_poly.entity_id
_entity_poly.type
_entity_poly.pdbx_seq_one_letter_code
_entity_poly.pdbx_strand_id
1 'polypeptide(L)'
;MGNPFSLTSPKIIRIDLNNLKSETFFDGSELLENLEGNYDGMKVHSSGNIFTSGPGGLLVISPKGELLARIDFGAITNCAFDKDEQYLYATGFVSNPKVFRIKLKK
;
A
#
# COMPACT_ATOMS: atom_id res chain seq x y z
N MET A 1 9.47 22.75 -12.95
CA MET A 1 8.03 22.69 -12.67
C MET A 1 7.47 21.34 -13.01
N GLY A 2 6.85 20.71 -12.08
CA GLY A 2 6.33 19.40 -12.31
C GLY A 2 5.02 19.38 -13.04
N ASN A 3 4.73 18.25 -13.62
CA ASN A 3 3.45 17.97 -14.22
C ASN A 3 2.41 17.96 -13.10
N PRO A 4 1.27 18.65 -13.26
CA PRO A 4 0.24 18.64 -12.21
C PRO A 4 -0.28 17.22 -11.88
N PHE A 5 -0.06 16.28 -12.77
CA PHE A 5 -0.47 14.90 -12.51
C PHE A 5 0.65 14.02 -11.97
N SER A 6 1.83 14.58 -11.80
CA SER A 6 2.93 13.78 -11.26
C SER A 6 2.77 13.64 -9.75
N LEU A 7 3.12 12.46 -9.24
CA LEU A 7 3.05 12.20 -7.82
C LEU A 7 4.35 12.65 -7.19
N THR A 8 4.40 13.92 -6.81
CA THR A 8 5.60 14.46 -6.18
C THR A 8 5.67 14.09 -4.71
N SER A 9 4.56 13.63 -4.13
CA SER A 9 4.52 13.28 -2.71
C SER A 9 3.58 12.12 -2.48
N PRO A 10 4.05 10.89 -2.74
CA PRO A 10 3.19 9.72 -2.56
C PRO A 10 3.04 9.41 -1.08
N LYS A 11 2.10 10.08 -0.45
CA LYS A 11 1.92 9.98 0.99
C LYS A 11 0.60 9.33 1.35
N ILE A 12 0.60 8.64 2.47
CA ILE A 12 -0.63 8.16 3.08
C ILE A 12 -0.92 9.12 4.22
N ILE A 13 -2.11 9.69 4.20
CA ILE A 13 -2.51 10.69 5.18
C ILE A 13 -3.46 10.04 6.17
N ARG A 14 -3.25 10.30 7.45
CA ARG A 14 -4.16 9.85 8.50
C ARG A 14 -4.92 11.04 9.03
N ILE A 15 -6.24 10.90 9.14
CA ILE A 15 -7.11 11.95 9.62
C ILE A 15 -7.76 11.49 10.91
N ASP A 16 -7.61 12.31 11.96
CA ASP A 16 -8.25 12.05 13.23
C ASP A 16 -9.72 12.48 13.12
N LEU A 17 -10.64 11.54 13.27
CA LEU A 17 -12.05 11.82 13.08
C LEU A 17 -12.65 12.67 14.21
N ASN A 18 -11.97 12.76 15.34
CA ASN A 18 -12.48 13.57 16.44
C ASN A 18 -12.25 15.06 16.25
N ASN A 19 -11.13 15.43 15.64
CA ASN A 19 -10.79 16.83 15.47
C ASN A 19 -10.50 17.18 14.01
N LEU A 20 -10.55 16.21 13.11
CA LEU A 20 -10.35 16.37 11.67
C LEU A 20 -8.95 16.88 11.31
N LYS A 21 -7.99 16.71 12.20
CA LYS A 21 -6.61 17.06 11.88
C LYS A 21 -5.98 15.93 11.10
N SER A 22 -5.15 16.30 10.15
CA SER A 22 -4.47 15.34 9.30
C SER A 22 -2.98 15.37 9.57
N GLU A 23 -2.34 14.23 9.30
CA GLU A 23 -0.90 14.13 9.41
C GLU A 23 -0.41 13.14 8.38
N THR A 24 0.84 13.27 7.99
CA THR A 24 1.43 12.29 7.10
C THR A 24 1.72 11.03 7.91
N PHE A 25 1.08 9.93 7.52
CA PHE A 25 1.28 8.66 8.18
C PHE A 25 2.47 7.92 7.59
N PHE A 26 2.62 7.97 6.27
CA PHE A 26 3.70 7.30 5.59
C PHE A 26 4.07 8.11 4.34
N ASP A 27 5.35 8.32 4.13
CA ASP A 27 5.86 9.04 2.96
C ASP A 27 6.70 8.07 2.15
N GLY A 28 6.19 7.71 0.97
CA GLY A 28 6.86 6.78 0.09
C GLY A 28 7.71 7.44 -0.98
N SER A 29 8.11 8.70 -0.77
CA SER A 29 8.88 9.42 -1.78
C SER A 29 10.12 8.68 -2.24
N GLU A 30 10.80 8.01 -1.32
CA GLU A 30 12.02 7.28 -1.66
C GLU A 30 11.73 6.05 -2.51
N LEU A 31 10.48 5.58 -2.51
CA LEU A 31 10.12 4.39 -3.27
C LEU A 31 9.68 4.69 -4.69
N LEU A 32 9.47 5.97 -5.01
CA LEU A 32 8.99 6.35 -6.34
C LEU A 32 10.02 6.19 -7.43
N GLU A 33 11.28 6.38 -7.08
CA GLU A 33 12.34 6.36 -8.06
C GLU A 33 12.45 4.97 -8.66
N ASN A 34 12.19 4.85 -9.95
CA ASN A 34 12.33 3.59 -10.68
C ASN A 34 11.30 2.53 -10.30
N LEU A 35 10.25 2.89 -9.58
CA LEU A 35 9.22 1.92 -9.21
C LEU A 35 7.88 2.33 -9.77
N GLU A 36 7.11 1.33 -10.23
CA GLU A 36 5.78 1.55 -10.74
C GLU A 36 4.77 1.30 -9.65
N GLY A 37 3.62 1.92 -9.79
CA GLY A 37 2.51 1.66 -8.90
C GLY A 37 2.17 2.85 -8.03
N ASN A 38 0.91 2.91 -7.65
CA ASN A 38 0.37 3.99 -6.84
C ASN A 38 -0.39 3.41 -5.67
N TYR A 39 -0.69 4.27 -4.69
CA TYR A 39 -1.62 3.90 -3.64
C TYR A 39 -3.01 3.85 -4.26
N ASP A 40 -3.61 2.67 -4.25
CA ASP A 40 -4.90 2.48 -4.89
C ASP A 40 -5.84 1.76 -3.94
N GLY A 41 -5.50 0.56 -3.52
CA GLY A 41 -6.30 -0.20 -2.58
C GLY A 41 -5.55 -0.47 -1.30
N MET A 42 -6.25 -0.43 -0.17
CA MET A 42 -5.64 -0.53 1.15
C MET A 42 -6.55 -1.28 2.10
N LYS A 43 -5.96 -2.11 2.95
CA LYS A 43 -6.69 -2.83 4.00
C LYS A 43 -5.88 -2.82 5.27
N VAL A 44 -6.57 -2.81 6.40
CA VAL A 44 -5.90 -2.87 7.70
C VAL A 44 -6.09 -4.27 8.27
N HIS A 45 -4.99 -4.90 8.58
CA HIS A 45 -4.99 -6.22 9.21
C HIS A 45 -5.39 -6.08 10.68
N SER A 46 -5.88 -7.15 11.29
CA SER A 46 -6.27 -7.08 12.69
C SER A 46 -5.11 -6.73 13.62
N SER A 47 -3.88 -6.97 13.20
CA SER A 47 -2.70 -6.57 13.97
C SER A 47 -2.47 -5.07 13.96
N GLY A 48 -3.19 -4.34 13.11
CA GLY A 48 -2.97 -2.91 12.94
C GLY A 48 -2.05 -2.59 11.78
N ASN A 49 -1.39 -3.58 11.20
CA ASN A 49 -0.54 -3.35 10.04
C ASN A 49 -1.40 -3.02 8.83
N ILE A 50 -0.91 -2.12 8.00
CA ILE A 50 -1.62 -1.67 6.82
C ILE A 50 -0.99 -2.34 5.60
N PHE A 51 -1.84 -2.97 4.79
CA PHE A 51 -1.43 -3.58 3.54
C PHE A 51 -1.99 -2.72 2.43
N THR A 52 -1.14 -2.16 1.60
CA THR A 52 -1.56 -1.21 0.59
C THR A 52 -0.79 -1.40 -0.71
N SER A 53 -1.47 -1.15 -1.82
CA SER A 53 -0.72 -1.00 -3.06
C SER A 53 0.12 0.26 -2.93
N GLY A 54 1.22 0.31 -3.63
CA GLY A 54 2.10 1.46 -3.58
C GLY A 54 3.23 1.30 -4.58
N PRO A 55 4.21 2.21 -4.50
CA PRO A 55 5.35 2.14 -5.42
C PRO A 55 6.06 0.79 -5.29
N GLY A 56 6.19 0.09 -6.40
CA GLY A 56 6.92 -1.16 -6.44
C GLY A 56 6.13 -2.39 -6.09
N GLY A 57 4.85 -2.27 -5.73
CA GLY A 57 4.04 -3.45 -5.46
C GLY A 57 3.15 -3.29 -4.24
N LEU A 58 3.24 -4.25 -3.34
CA LEU A 58 2.44 -4.24 -2.11
C LEU A 58 3.32 -3.85 -0.95
N LEU A 59 2.87 -2.88 -0.19
CA LEU A 59 3.60 -2.40 0.99
C LEU A 59 2.89 -2.85 2.26
N VAL A 60 3.68 -3.20 3.27
CA VAL A 60 3.16 -3.50 4.59
C VAL A 60 3.74 -2.46 5.54
N ILE A 61 2.86 -1.69 6.18
CA ILE A 61 3.27 -0.56 7.01
C ILE A 61 2.75 -0.78 8.42
N SER A 62 3.62 -0.54 9.41
CA SER A 62 3.24 -0.73 10.81
C SER A 62 2.22 0.29 11.27
N PRO A 63 1.57 0.07 12.41
CA PRO A 63 0.66 1.08 12.98
C PRO A 63 1.34 2.40 13.27
N LYS A 64 2.66 2.41 13.37
CA LYS A 64 3.43 3.62 13.62
C LYS A 64 3.89 4.30 12.34
N GLY A 65 3.56 3.75 11.19
CA GLY A 65 3.94 4.35 9.92
C GLY A 65 5.29 3.93 9.40
N GLU A 66 5.82 2.81 9.87
CA GLU A 66 7.11 2.30 9.40
C GLU A 66 6.90 1.23 8.35
N LEU A 67 7.69 1.28 7.29
CA LEU A 67 7.63 0.28 6.25
C LEU A 67 8.22 -1.02 6.75
N LEU A 68 7.40 -2.06 6.83
CA LEU A 68 7.84 -3.37 7.29
C LEU A 68 8.29 -4.26 6.15
N ALA A 69 7.64 -4.14 5.00
CA ALA A 69 7.95 -5.01 3.89
C ALA A 69 7.43 -4.42 2.59
N ARG A 70 8.08 -4.75 1.49
CA ARG A 70 7.60 -4.43 0.16
C ARG A 70 7.65 -5.72 -0.65
N ILE A 71 6.52 -6.11 -1.17
CA ILE A 71 6.42 -7.33 -1.96
C ILE A 71 6.33 -6.90 -3.42
N ASP A 72 7.34 -7.26 -4.18
CA ASP A 72 7.51 -6.77 -5.54
C ASP A 72 6.69 -7.59 -6.52
N PHE A 73 5.49 -7.13 -6.78
CA PHE A 73 4.60 -7.72 -7.78
C PHE A 73 4.35 -6.77 -8.93
N GLY A 74 5.07 -5.65 -8.99
CA GLY A 74 4.74 -4.61 -9.94
C GLY A 74 3.51 -3.84 -9.47
N ALA A 75 2.75 -3.29 -10.40
CA ALA A 75 1.60 -2.45 -10.04
C ALA A 75 0.48 -3.31 -9.47
N ILE A 76 0.08 -3.00 -8.26
CA ILE A 76 -1.03 -3.65 -7.55
C ILE A 76 -2.16 -2.65 -7.45
N THR A 77 -3.39 -3.09 -7.67
CA THR A 77 -4.54 -2.19 -7.63
C THR A 77 -5.33 -2.30 -6.34
N ASN A 78 -5.45 -3.50 -5.77
CA ASN A 78 -6.24 -3.66 -4.55
C ASN A 78 -5.85 -4.97 -3.88
N CYS A 79 -6.28 -5.12 -2.63
CA CYS A 79 -6.01 -6.35 -1.89
C CYS A 79 -7.14 -6.58 -0.88
N ALA A 80 -7.23 -7.83 -0.41
CA ALA A 80 -8.22 -8.20 0.59
C ALA A 80 -7.75 -9.45 1.33
N PHE A 81 -8.09 -9.54 2.61
CA PHE A 81 -7.77 -10.73 3.40
C PHE A 81 -8.92 -11.72 3.31
N ASP A 82 -8.60 -13.00 3.50
CA ASP A 82 -9.64 -13.97 3.68
C ASP A 82 -10.20 -13.85 5.11
N LYS A 83 -11.22 -14.63 5.40
CA LYS A 83 -11.96 -14.52 6.64
C LYS A 83 -11.08 -14.58 7.89
N ASP A 84 -10.11 -15.47 7.87
CA ASP A 84 -9.24 -15.69 9.03
C ASP A 84 -7.90 -14.98 8.92
N GLU A 85 -7.76 -14.13 7.92
CA GLU A 85 -6.53 -13.38 7.68
C GLU A 85 -5.30 -14.27 7.52
N GLN A 86 -5.50 -15.45 6.95
CA GLN A 86 -4.38 -16.34 6.68
C GLN A 86 -3.81 -16.12 5.30
N TYR A 87 -4.60 -15.56 4.40
CA TYR A 87 -4.17 -15.26 3.05
C TYR A 87 -4.55 -13.84 2.69
N LEU A 88 -3.71 -13.26 1.87
CA LEU A 88 -3.99 -11.96 1.25
C LEU A 88 -4.13 -12.19 -0.24
N TYR A 89 -5.17 -11.64 -0.82
CA TYR A 89 -5.37 -11.66 -2.27
C TYR A 89 -5.12 -10.28 -2.80
N ALA A 90 -4.40 -10.19 -3.91
CA ALA A 90 -4.07 -8.91 -4.51
C ALA A 90 -4.28 -8.99 -6.00
N THR A 91 -4.73 -7.88 -6.58
CA THR A 91 -4.92 -7.79 -8.03
C THR A 91 -3.88 -6.85 -8.62
N GLY A 92 -3.40 -7.17 -9.81
CA GLY A 92 -2.35 -6.37 -10.41
C GLY A 92 -2.30 -6.50 -11.91
N PHE A 93 -1.38 -5.74 -12.52
CA PHE A 93 -1.26 -5.62 -13.97
C PHE A 93 0.14 -5.89 -14.49
N VAL A 94 0.91 -6.70 -13.82
CA VAL A 94 2.25 -7.01 -14.32
C VAL A 94 2.09 -7.85 -15.59
N SER A 95 2.34 -7.27 -16.73
CA SER A 95 2.19 -7.91 -18.04
C SER A 95 0.75 -8.21 -18.38
N ASN A 96 0.02 -8.85 -17.50
CA ASN A 96 -1.38 -9.23 -17.68
C ASN A 96 -2.13 -8.99 -16.39
N PRO A 97 -3.45 -8.79 -16.47
CA PRO A 97 -4.24 -8.76 -15.24
C PRO A 97 -4.09 -10.08 -14.50
N LYS A 98 -3.82 -10.00 -13.20
CA LYS A 98 -3.55 -11.19 -12.40
C LYS A 98 -4.13 -11.03 -11.01
N VAL A 99 -4.40 -12.18 -10.39
CA VAL A 99 -4.74 -12.24 -8.98
C VAL A 99 -3.67 -13.07 -8.30
N PHE A 100 -3.10 -12.51 -7.25
CA PHE A 100 -2.07 -13.18 -6.46
C PHE A 100 -2.65 -13.59 -5.12
N ARG A 101 -2.18 -14.70 -4.60
CA ARG A 101 -2.53 -15.13 -3.25
C ARG A 101 -1.26 -15.30 -2.44
N ILE A 102 -1.22 -14.67 -1.30
CA ILE A 102 -0.05 -14.69 -0.44
C ILE A 102 -0.45 -15.28 0.90
N LYS A 103 0.27 -16.30 1.35
CA LYS A 103 0.00 -16.86 2.67
C LYS A 103 0.69 -15.99 3.70
N LEU A 104 -0.07 -15.54 4.67
CA LEU A 104 0.45 -14.68 5.72
C LEU A 104 1.02 -15.55 6.83
N LYS A 105 2.12 -15.10 7.39
CA LYS A 105 2.76 -15.81 8.47
C LYS A 105 2.03 -15.51 9.76
N LYS A 106 1.80 -16.54 10.51
CA LYS A 106 1.16 -16.36 11.80
C LYS A 106 2.18 -16.03 12.86
#